data_7b82248f31af9c8ca871c50f44787a14
#
_entry.id   7b82248f31af9c8ca871c50f44787a14
#
_cell.length_a   1.000
_cell.length_b   1.000
_cell.length_c   1.000
_cell.angle_alpha   90.00
_cell.angle_beta   90.00
_cell.angle_gamma   90.00
#
_symmetry.space_group_name_H-M   'P 1'
#
loop_
_entity.id
_entity.type
_entity.pdbx_description
1 polymer ?
#
loop_
_entity_poly.entity_id
_entity_poly.type
_entity_poly.pdbx_seq_one_letter_code
_entity_poly.pdbx_strand_id
1 'polypeptide(L)'
;MPRALKTNSPTDLGTAHCRNHAYGMWVDYRTVQEALRQRTGLVVCNMRGNHADSRHIHRLWSASGEYCVVGGVRVTTPACTAAVCANSMPFMPAMEVMCWALRNGTSSTEIIACATREGLMNANARNVFRFATPFAENGGEARALAAMILCGFAPPAQQVEFVDPQTGKRYRVDFLWRTRDGRIVVVELDGLVKYRDPQMMDGRTLGGVIDDERERSDGLKRAGVDVIVRIRMDDLYVLEGLKQRLARVGVPLRRR
;
A
#
# COMPACT_ATOMS: atom_id res chain seq x y z
N MET A 1 -8.86 15.18 -18.60
CA MET A 1 -7.91 15.88 -17.70
C MET A 1 -8.71 16.66 -16.69
N PRO A 2 -8.65 16.37 -15.38
CA PRO A 2 -9.33 17.18 -14.39
C PRO A 2 -8.65 18.56 -14.30
N ARG A 3 -9.46 19.62 -14.34
CA ARG A 3 -9.00 21.00 -14.18
C ARG A 3 -8.32 21.15 -12.82
N ALA A 4 -7.07 21.60 -12.81
CA ALA A 4 -6.38 22.01 -11.60
C ALA A 4 -7.17 23.14 -10.93
N LEU A 5 -7.56 22.95 -9.67
CA LEU A 5 -8.13 24.01 -8.85
C LEU A 5 -7.05 25.08 -8.64
N LYS A 6 -7.24 26.26 -9.22
CA LYS A 6 -6.41 27.43 -8.94
C LYS A 6 -6.69 27.86 -7.50
N THR A 7 -5.75 27.62 -6.60
CA THR A 7 -5.81 28.20 -5.25
C THR A 7 -5.26 29.62 -5.34
N ASN A 8 -6.08 30.60 -4.98
CA ASN A 8 -5.74 32.03 -5.05
C ASN A 8 -4.90 32.53 -3.87
N SER A 9 -4.41 31.65 -3.00
CA SER A 9 -3.57 32.03 -1.87
C SER A 9 -2.20 31.38 -1.94
N PRO A 10 -1.10 32.15 -1.85
CA PRO A 10 0.26 31.61 -1.88
C PRO A 10 0.64 30.76 -0.65
N THR A 11 -0.28 30.63 0.32
CA THR A 11 -0.06 29.91 1.59
C THR A 11 -0.76 28.56 1.66
N ASP A 12 -1.65 28.25 0.72
CA ASP A 12 -2.41 26.99 0.74
C ASP A 12 -1.62 25.87 0.07
N LEU A 13 -1.27 24.85 0.84
CA LEU A 13 -0.67 23.61 0.37
C LEU A 13 -1.79 22.61 0.04
N GLY A 14 -1.82 22.11 -1.18
CA GLY A 14 -2.83 21.14 -1.65
C GLY A 14 -2.94 19.90 -0.74
N THR A 15 -4.05 19.22 -0.82
CA THR A 15 -4.54 18.19 0.11
C THR A 15 -3.79 16.87 0.10
N ALA A 16 -3.93 16.06 1.15
CA ALA A 16 -3.44 14.69 1.18
C ALA A 16 -4.00 13.86 0.01
N HIS A 17 -5.29 14.06 -0.34
CA HIS A 17 -5.95 13.36 -1.45
C HIS A 17 -5.48 13.83 -2.83
N CYS A 18 -5.42 15.15 -3.05
CA CYS A 18 -4.86 15.72 -4.28
C CYS A 18 -3.35 15.51 -4.38
N ARG A 19 -2.65 15.42 -3.25
CA ARG A 19 -1.21 15.15 -3.19
C ARG A 19 -0.85 13.74 -3.59
N ASN A 20 -1.60 12.74 -3.14
CA ASN A 20 -1.43 11.37 -3.58
C ASN A 20 -1.55 11.26 -5.11
N HIS A 21 -2.49 12.00 -5.70
CA HIS A 21 -2.67 12.06 -7.15
C HIS A 21 -1.54 12.81 -7.86
N ALA A 22 -1.03 13.90 -7.26
CA ALA A 22 0.08 14.67 -7.84
C ALA A 22 1.39 13.87 -7.93
N TYR A 23 1.64 12.99 -6.96
CA TYR A 23 2.82 12.11 -6.94
C TYR A 23 2.56 10.72 -7.55
N GLY A 24 1.33 10.37 -7.91
CA GLY A 24 0.96 9.01 -8.31
C GLY A 24 1.03 8.00 -7.17
N MET A 25 0.88 8.45 -5.92
CA MET A 25 0.87 7.57 -4.76
C MET A 25 -0.28 6.58 -4.82
N TRP A 26 -0.04 5.36 -4.34
CA TRP A 26 -1.06 4.31 -4.33
C TRP A 26 -2.17 4.64 -3.34
N VAL A 27 -3.39 4.63 -3.83
CA VAL A 27 -4.61 4.70 -3.02
C VAL A 27 -5.67 3.89 -3.72
N ASP A 28 -6.23 2.92 -3.02
CA ASP A 28 -7.28 2.07 -3.57
C ASP A 28 -8.52 2.87 -4.00
N TYR A 29 -9.10 2.49 -5.14
CA TYR A 29 -10.26 3.16 -5.71
C TYR A 29 -11.46 3.23 -4.76
N ARG A 30 -11.73 2.18 -3.98
CA ARG A 30 -12.84 2.18 -3.00
C ARG A 30 -12.60 3.20 -1.88
N THR A 31 -11.36 3.37 -1.43
CA THR A 31 -10.98 4.41 -0.47
C THR A 31 -11.26 5.81 -1.02
N VAL A 32 -10.91 6.05 -2.30
CA VAL A 32 -11.20 7.32 -2.98
C VAL A 32 -12.71 7.54 -3.09
N GLN A 33 -13.46 6.53 -3.51
CA GLN A 33 -14.92 6.62 -3.66
C GLN A 33 -15.61 6.88 -2.32
N GLU A 34 -15.17 6.24 -1.24
CA GLU A 34 -15.74 6.46 0.09
C GLU A 34 -15.46 7.88 0.58
N ALA A 35 -14.24 8.38 0.42
CA ALA A 35 -13.89 9.77 0.73
C ALA A 35 -14.73 10.77 -0.07
N LEU A 36 -15.01 10.49 -1.35
CA LEU A 36 -15.87 11.32 -2.19
C LEU A 36 -17.35 11.27 -1.75
N ARG A 37 -17.86 10.09 -1.34
CA ARG A 37 -19.23 9.92 -0.83
C ARG A 37 -19.44 10.66 0.49
N GLN A 38 -18.49 10.57 1.40
CA GLN A 38 -18.54 11.24 2.70
C GLN A 38 -18.34 12.76 2.58
N ARG A 39 -18.11 13.28 1.35
CA ARG A 39 -17.80 14.70 1.11
C ARG A 39 -16.70 15.20 2.07
N THR A 40 -15.76 14.32 2.39
CA THR A 40 -14.59 14.72 3.15
C THR A 40 -13.86 15.76 2.34
N GLY A 41 -13.82 16.96 2.90
CA GLY A 41 -13.29 18.13 2.20
C GLY A 41 -11.82 17.99 1.89
N LEU A 42 -11.36 18.91 1.11
CA LEU A 42 -9.97 19.13 0.77
C LEU A 42 -9.14 19.31 2.05
N VAL A 43 -8.14 18.46 2.32
CA VAL A 43 -7.20 18.67 3.44
C VAL A 43 -6.07 19.58 2.98
N VAL A 44 -5.92 20.76 3.54
CA VAL A 44 -4.89 21.78 3.19
C VAL A 44 -3.96 21.97 4.37
N CYS A 45 -2.66 22.10 4.12
CA CYS A 45 -1.72 22.51 5.14
C CYS A 45 -1.62 24.04 5.17
N ASN A 46 -1.95 24.66 6.31
CA ASN A 46 -1.80 26.08 6.54
C ASN A 46 -0.48 26.38 7.24
N MET A 47 0.23 27.39 6.74
CA MET A 47 1.49 27.85 7.31
C MET A 47 1.33 29.11 8.18
N ARG A 48 0.23 29.80 8.07
CA ARG A 48 -0.06 31.07 8.81
C ARG A 48 -1.55 31.20 9.09
N GLY A 49 -1.86 31.71 10.28
CA GLY A 49 -3.21 32.03 10.69
C GLY A 49 -4.03 30.83 11.19
N ASN A 50 -4.97 31.12 12.08
CA ASN A 50 -5.92 30.12 12.58
C ASN A 50 -7.21 30.25 11.78
N HIS A 51 -7.29 29.54 10.66
CA HIS A 51 -8.49 29.50 9.84
C HIS A 51 -9.30 28.26 10.21
N ALA A 52 -10.56 28.44 10.54
CA ALA A 52 -11.47 27.35 10.83
C ALA A 52 -11.67 26.46 9.59
N ASP A 53 -11.91 25.17 9.83
CA ASP A 53 -12.36 24.25 8.81
C ASP A 53 -13.67 24.73 8.18
N SER A 54 -13.83 24.48 6.90
CA SER A 54 -15.10 24.66 6.19
C SER A 54 -15.68 23.32 5.78
N ARG A 55 -16.93 23.31 5.31
CA ARG A 55 -17.60 22.10 4.84
C ARG A 55 -16.79 21.31 3.80
N HIS A 56 -15.88 21.98 3.10
CA HIS A 56 -15.12 21.41 1.97
C HIS A 56 -13.60 21.47 2.15
N ILE A 57 -13.11 22.06 3.24
CA ILE A 57 -11.67 22.25 3.47
C ILE A 57 -11.37 21.93 4.93
N HIS A 58 -10.59 20.88 5.14
CA HIS A 58 -9.96 20.57 6.43
C HIS A 58 -8.55 21.15 6.44
N ARG A 59 -8.24 21.95 7.42
CA ARG A 59 -6.94 22.60 7.53
C ARG A 59 -6.07 21.91 8.56
N LEU A 60 -4.89 21.50 8.12
CA LEU A 60 -3.84 21.02 9.01
C LEU A 60 -2.79 22.12 9.13
N TRP A 61 -2.43 22.44 10.35
CA TRP A 61 -1.32 23.36 10.58
C TRP A 61 0.01 22.64 10.30
N SER A 62 0.94 23.31 9.58
CA SER A 62 2.28 22.80 9.32
C SER A 62 3.31 23.72 9.93
N ALA A 63 4.13 23.17 10.84
CA ALA A 63 5.20 23.91 11.51
C ALA A 63 6.34 24.25 10.56
N SER A 64 6.68 23.36 9.64
CA SER A 64 7.84 23.51 8.76
C SER A 64 7.57 24.38 7.54
N GLY A 65 6.36 24.31 7.03
CA GLY A 65 6.02 24.94 5.77
C GLY A 65 6.77 24.42 4.54
N GLU A 66 7.41 23.27 4.65
CA GLU A 66 8.13 22.64 3.54
C GLU A 66 7.18 22.20 2.42
N TYR A 67 7.50 22.56 1.19
CA TYR A 67 6.72 22.20 0.02
C TYR A 67 7.60 21.93 -1.20
N CYS A 68 7.03 21.19 -2.15
CA CYS A 68 7.53 21.06 -3.53
C CYS A 68 6.55 21.73 -4.48
N VAL A 69 6.96 21.98 -5.71
CA VAL A 69 6.07 22.45 -6.77
C VAL A 69 5.87 21.31 -7.78
N VAL A 70 4.63 20.88 -7.95
CA VAL A 70 4.24 19.83 -8.90
C VAL A 70 3.15 20.39 -9.82
N GLY A 71 3.40 20.44 -11.12
CA GLY A 71 2.45 21.01 -12.08
C GLY A 71 2.05 22.46 -11.79
N GLY A 72 2.94 23.26 -11.21
CA GLY A 72 2.67 24.66 -10.82
C GLY A 72 1.91 24.82 -9.50
N VAL A 73 1.60 23.73 -8.79
CA VAL A 73 0.89 23.74 -7.50
C VAL A 73 1.87 23.42 -6.37
N ARG A 74 1.78 24.17 -5.27
CA ARG A 74 2.52 23.86 -4.04
C ARG A 74 1.89 22.67 -3.36
N VAL A 75 2.68 21.64 -3.10
CA VAL A 75 2.28 20.43 -2.38
C VAL A 75 3.30 20.12 -1.29
N THR A 76 2.90 19.50 -0.19
CA THR A 76 3.86 19.04 0.83
C THR A 76 4.83 18.04 0.23
N THR A 77 6.06 17.96 0.77
CA THR A 77 7.04 16.96 0.33
C THR A 77 6.48 15.52 0.44
N PRO A 78 7.00 14.54 -0.34
CA PRO A 78 6.57 13.15 -0.21
C PRO A 78 6.65 12.63 1.22
N ALA A 79 7.69 12.99 1.97
CA ALA A 79 7.86 12.62 3.36
C ALA A 79 6.73 13.16 4.26
N CYS A 80 6.44 14.47 4.15
CA CYS A 80 5.37 15.09 4.93
C CYS A 80 3.99 14.60 4.49
N THR A 81 3.79 14.34 3.20
CA THR A 81 2.54 13.74 2.70
C THR A 81 2.31 12.34 3.31
N ALA A 82 3.33 11.49 3.31
CA ALA A 82 3.25 10.16 3.89
C ALA A 82 3.00 10.21 5.41
N ALA A 83 3.65 11.14 6.13
CA ALA A 83 3.44 11.35 7.57
C ALA A 83 2.00 11.78 7.89
N VAL A 84 1.44 12.74 7.13
CA VAL A 84 0.05 13.18 7.26
C VAL A 84 -0.91 12.03 7.00
N CYS A 85 -0.70 11.27 5.92
CA CYS A 85 -1.53 10.11 5.58
C CYS A 85 -1.48 9.04 6.68
N ALA A 86 -0.29 8.74 7.21
CA ALA A 86 -0.14 7.79 8.31
C ALA A 86 -0.90 8.19 9.57
N ASN A 87 -1.00 9.50 9.85
CA ASN A 87 -1.69 10.03 11.03
C ASN A 87 -3.20 10.18 10.83
N SER A 88 -3.69 10.46 9.62
CA SER A 88 -5.07 10.87 9.35
C SER A 88 -5.91 9.83 8.60
N MET A 89 -5.30 8.90 7.86
CA MET A 89 -6.03 7.87 7.11
C MET A 89 -6.17 6.58 7.94
N PRO A 90 -7.16 5.72 7.63
CA PRO A 90 -7.20 4.37 8.16
C PRO A 90 -5.91 3.58 7.80
N PHE A 91 -5.60 2.55 8.60
CA PHE A 91 -4.32 1.83 8.51
C PHE A 91 -4.00 1.30 7.09
N MET A 92 -4.94 0.63 6.42
CA MET A 92 -4.67 0.03 5.10
C MET A 92 -4.31 1.07 4.03
N PRO A 93 -5.12 2.12 3.76
CA PRO A 93 -4.74 3.14 2.78
C PRO A 93 -3.49 3.94 3.20
N ALA A 94 -3.26 4.14 4.51
CA ALA A 94 -2.03 4.76 4.98
C ALA A 94 -0.79 3.91 4.66
N MET A 95 -0.90 2.58 4.77
CA MET A 95 0.15 1.63 4.38
C MET A 95 0.45 1.70 2.88
N GLU A 96 -0.56 1.83 2.02
CA GLU A 96 -0.37 1.98 0.57
C GLU A 96 0.50 3.21 0.25
N VAL A 97 0.13 4.36 0.82
CA VAL A 97 0.88 5.61 0.63
C VAL A 97 2.30 5.51 1.17
N MET A 98 2.45 4.93 2.36
CA MET A 98 3.76 4.79 3.00
C MET A 98 4.68 3.85 2.22
N CYS A 99 4.20 2.68 1.81
CA CYS A 99 4.99 1.74 1.01
C CYS A 99 5.40 2.37 -0.33
N TRP A 100 4.49 3.12 -0.97
CA TRP A 100 4.81 3.88 -2.17
C TRP A 100 5.95 4.89 -1.92
N ALA A 101 5.88 5.68 -0.85
CA ALA A 101 6.89 6.67 -0.53
C ALA A 101 8.28 6.03 -0.31
N LEU A 102 8.32 4.95 0.47
CA LEU A 102 9.55 4.19 0.72
C LEU A 102 10.13 3.59 -0.57
N ARG A 103 9.30 2.98 -1.41
CA ARG A 103 9.72 2.40 -2.69
C ARG A 103 10.27 3.44 -3.67
N ASN A 104 9.72 4.64 -3.64
CA ASN A 104 10.15 5.75 -4.50
C ASN A 104 11.27 6.61 -3.87
N GLY A 105 12.01 6.07 -2.90
CA GLY A 105 13.25 6.64 -2.39
C GLY A 105 13.09 7.64 -1.24
N THR A 106 11.87 7.87 -0.75
CA THR A 106 11.70 8.66 0.48
C THR A 106 12.15 7.83 1.68
N SER A 107 13.12 8.30 2.46
CA SER A 107 13.63 7.52 3.59
C SER A 107 12.64 7.51 4.76
N SER A 108 12.62 6.40 5.50
CA SER A 108 11.84 6.30 6.75
C SER A 108 12.27 7.37 7.77
N THR A 109 13.55 7.72 7.79
CA THR A 109 14.09 8.76 8.67
C THR A 109 13.49 10.12 8.36
N GLU A 110 13.41 10.52 7.09
CA GLU A 110 12.80 11.78 6.66
C GLU A 110 11.30 11.82 7.02
N ILE A 111 10.57 10.71 6.80
CA ILE A 111 9.14 10.63 7.13
C ILE A 111 8.92 10.77 8.64
N ILE A 112 9.70 10.04 9.45
CA ILE A 112 9.60 10.11 10.92
C ILE A 112 10.00 11.48 11.44
N ALA A 113 11.05 12.10 10.88
CA ALA A 113 11.46 13.45 11.24
C ALA A 113 10.35 14.47 10.95
N CYS A 114 9.70 14.38 9.77
CA CYS A 114 8.54 15.21 9.47
C CYS A 114 7.39 14.94 10.44
N ALA A 115 7.04 13.65 10.68
CA ALA A 115 5.97 13.29 11.60
C ALA A 115 6.20 13.82 13.03
N THR A 116 7.42 13.74 13.51
CA THR A 116 7.82 14.23 14.83
C THR A 116 7.69 15.75 14.91
N ARG A 117 8.23 16.46 13.93
CA ARG A 117 8.21 17.92 13.84
C ARG A 117 6.77 18.48 13.76
N GLU A 118 5.90 17.79 13.04
CA GLU A 118 4.50 18.18 12.84
C GLU A 118 3.55 17.60 13.92
N GLY A 119 4.05 16.84 14.89
CA GLY A 119 3.22 16.22 15.93
C GLY A 119 2.31 15.09 15.42
N LEU A 120 2.66 14.44 14.31
CA LEU A 120 1.87 13.44 13.60
C LEU A 120 2.22 12.00 14.04
N MET A 121 2.19 11.72 15.35
CA MET A 121 2.68 10.49 15.94
C MET A 121 1.61 9.74 16.74
N ASN A 122 0.37 9.66 16.23
CA ASN A 122 -0.67 8.87 16.87
C ASN A 122 -0.40 7.34 16.79
N ALA A 123 -1.24 6.54 17.40
CA ALA A 123 -1.07 5.08 17.43
C ALA A 123 -1.08 4.45 16.01
N ASN A 124 -1.92 4.98 15.11
CA ASN A 124 -1.99 4.51 13.73
C ASN A 124 -0.70 4.82 12.97
N ALA A 125 -0.20 6.05 13.07
CA ALA A 125 1.05 6.47 12.43
C ALA A 125 2.23 5.59 12.90
N ARG A 126 2.35 5.34 14.20
CA ARG A 126 3.39 4.44 14.74
C ARG A 126 3.30 3.02 14.17
N ASN A 127 2.09 2.49 14.01
CA ASN A 127 1.90 1.17 13.40
C ASN A 127 2.27 1.18 11.92
N VAL A 128 1.87 2.21 11.17
CA VAL A 128 2.23 2.36 9.75
C VAL A 128 3.76 2.42 9.60
N PHE A 129 4.45 3.24 10.39
CA PHE A 129 5.93 3.33 10.37
C PHE A 129 6.61 2.00 10.71
N ARG A 130 6.00 1.21 11.61
CA ARG A 130 6.54 -0.09 12.03
C ARG A 130 6.46 -1.14 10.92
N PHE A 131 5.41 -1.13 10.10
CA PHE A 131 5.10 -2.25 9.21
C PHE A 131 5.25 -1.93 7.73
N ALA A 132 5.33 -0.66 7.35
CA ALA A 132 5.52 -0.30 5.96
C ALA A 132 6.93 -0.68 5.47
N THR A 133 7.01 -1.09 4.21
CA THR A 133 8.25 -1.53 3.57
C THR A 133 8.34 -0.99 2.14
N PRO A 134 9.54 -0.91 1.54
CA PRO A 134 9.71 -0.54 0.14
C PRO A 134 9.47 -1.72 -0.83
N PHE A 135 9.19 -2.93 -0.31
CA PHE A 135 9.18 -4.15 -1.12
C PHE A 135 7.86 -4.40 -1.86
N ALA A 136 6.74 -3.81 -1.44
CA ALA A 136 5.51 -3.87 -2.20
C ALA A 136 5.71 -3.25 -3.59
N GLU A 137 5.32 -3.94 -4.66
CA GLU A 137 5.49 -3.47 -6.04
C GLU A 137 4.35 -2.60 -6.52
N ASN A 138 3.20 -2.73 -5.88
CA ASN A 138 1.98 -1.98 -6.19
C ASN A 138 1.11 -1.78 -4.95
N GLY A 139 0.06 -0.95 -5.10
CA GLY A 139 -0.88 -0.65 -4.00
C GLY A 139 -1.65 -1.87 -3.50
N GLY A 140 -1.94 -2.83 -4.37
CA GLY A 140 -2.62 -4.08 -3.99
C GLY A 140 -1.77 -4.91 -3.02
N GLU A 141 -0.48 -5.06 -3.29
CA GLU A 141 0.45 -5.75 -2.39
C GLU A 141 0.61 -5.01 -1.06
N ALA A 142 0.74 -3.67 -1.09
CA ALA A 142 0.80 -2.87 0.14
C ALA A 142 -0.47 -3.04 0.99
N ARG A 143 -1.65 -3.08 0.34
CA ARG A 143 -2.93 -3.36 0.99
C ARG A 143 -3.00 -4.78 1.53
N ALA A 144 -2.53 -5.79 0.79
CA ALA A 144 -2.48 -7.18 1.24
C ALA A 144 -1.60 -7.33 2.48
N LEU A 145 -0.40 -6.73 2.49
CA LEU A 145 0.46 -6.66 3.67
C LEU A 145 -0.30 -6.06 4.87
N ALA A 146 -0.95 -4.92 4.68
CA ALA A 146 -1.72 -4.26 5.72
C ALA A 146 -2.87 -5.14 6.25
N ALA A 147 -3.61 -5.81 5.38
CA ALA A 147 -4.68 -6.72 5.74
C ALA A 147 -4.17 -7.89 6.62
N MET A 148 -3.05 -8.49 6.23
CA MET A 148 -2.44 -9.59 6.99
C MET A 148 -1.94 -9.13 8.37
N ILE A 149 -1.38 -7.92 8.48
CA ILE A 149 -1.00 -7.30 9.75
C ILE A 149 -2.23 -7.04 10.64
N LEU A 150 -3.33 -6.54 10.08
CA LEU A 150 -4.59 -6.33 10.82
C LEU A 150 -5.19 -7.65 11.29
N CYS A 151 -5.07 -8.72 10.52
CA CYS A 151 -5.47 -10.08 10.94
C CYS A 151 -4.62 -10.63 12.09
N GLY A 152 -3.53 -9.94 12.47
CA GLY A 152 -2.66 -10.33 13.58
C GLY A 152 -1.51 -11.24 13.19
N PHE A 153 -1.25 -11.47 11.91
CA PHE A 153 -0.13 -12.29 11.46
C PHE A 153 1.21 -11.57 11.61
N ALA A 154 2.27 -12.34 11.74
CA ALA A 154 3.63 -11.83 11.70
C ALA A 154 3.92 -11.21 10.31
N PRO A 155 4.74 -10.15 10.22
CA PRO A 155 5.15 -9.63 8.92
C PRO A 155 5.79 -10.72 8.06
N PRO A 156 5.42 -10.84 6.77
CA PRO A 156 6.04 -11.78 5.83
C PRO A 156 7.40 -11.29 5.36
N ALA A 157 8.24 -12.22 4.88
CA ALA A 157 9.24 -11.88 3.89
C ALA A 157 8.52 -11.56 2.56
N GLN A 158 9.02 -10.55 1.84
CA GLN A 158 8.39 -10.09 0.60
C GLN A 158 9.34 -10.28 -0.59
N GLN A 159 8.78 -10.48 -1.76
CA GLN A 159 9.51 -10.54 -3.05
C GLN A 159 10.66 -11.56 -3.02
N VAL A 160 10.40 -12.74 -2.43
CA VAL A 160 11.40 -13.81 -2.29
C VAL A 160 11.53 -14.60 -3.59
N GLU A 161 12.76 -14.81 -4.04
CA GLU A 161 13.03 -15.61 -5.23
C GLU A 161 13.27 -17.08 -4.87
N PHE A 162 12.73 -17.96 -5.72
CA PHE A 162 12.96 -19.40 -5.74
C PHE A 162 13.53 -19.82 -7.09
N VAL A 163 14.43 -20.80 -7.09
CA VAL A 163 14.95 -21.40 -8.31
C VAL A 163 14.45 -22.83 -8.38
N ASP A 164 13.76 -23.18 -9.44
CA ASP A 164 13.36 -24.56 -9.70
C ASP A 164 14.61 -25.43 -9.95
N PRO A 165 14.86 -26.45 -9.12
CA PRO A 165 16.06 -27.28 -9.24
C PRO A 165 16.09 -28.13 -10.50
N GLN A 166 14.96 -28.36 -11.17
CA GLN A 166 14.89 -29.16 -12.40
C GLN A 166 15.11 -28.34 -13.66
N THR A 167 14.53 -27.11 -13.68
CA THR A 167 14.52 -26.29 -14.91
C THR A 167 15.46 -25.09 -14.84
N GLY A 168 15.95 -24.73 -13.65
CA GLY A 168 16.69 -23.48 -13.40
C GLY A 168 15.85 -22.23 -13.48
N LYS A 169 14.54 -22.34 -13.72
CA LYS A 169 13.62 -21.20 -13.83
C LYS A 169 13.47 -20.48 -12.48
N ARG A 170 13.49 -19.17 -12.51
CA ARG A 170 13.33 -18.32 -11.32
C ARG A 170 11.88 -17.91 -11.16
N TYR A 171 11.37 -18.01 -9.94
CA TYR A 171 10.04 -17.56 -9.55
C TYR A 171 10.17 -16.61 -8.37
N ARG A 172 9.51 -15.47 -8.44
CA ARG A 172 9.43 -14.52 -7.33
C ARG A 172 8.02 -14.53 -6.75
N VAL A 173 7.91 -14.59 -5.44
CA VAL A 173 6.64 -14.65 -4.71
C VAL A 173 6.43 -13.40 -3.88
N ASP A 174 5.17 -12.96 -3.75
CA ASP A 174 4.85 -11.69 -3.10
C ASP A 174 5.11 -11.74 -1.59
N PHE A 175 4.65 -12.79 -0.91
CA PHE A 175 4.75 -12.95 0.54
C PHE A 175 5.11 -14.36 0.93
N LEU A 176 5.99 -14.49 1.94
CA LEU A 176 6.46 -15.77 2.44
C LEU A 176 6.53 -15.80 3.95
N TRP A 177 6.10 -16.92 4.53
CA TRP A 177 6.38 -17.28 5.93
C TRP A 177 7.02 -18.65 6.03
N ARG A 178 7.86 -18.80 7.07
CA ARG A 178 8.23 -20.10 7.58
C ARG A 178 7.42 -20.38 8.83
N THR A 179 6.67 -21.47 8.83
CA THR A 179 5.84 -21.89 9.95
C THR A 179 6.70 -22.50 11.05
N ARG A 180 6.12 -22.72 12.24
CA ARG A 180 6.88 -23.31 13.37
C ARG A 180 7.33 -24.76 13.12
N ASP A 181 6.58 -25.49 12.32
CA ASP A 181 6.88 -26.86 11.88
C ASP A 181 7.80 -26.90 10.64
N GLY A 182 8.37 -25.75 10.26
CA GLY A 182 9.37 -25.62 9.20
C GLY A 182 8.83 -25.49 7.79
N ARG A 183 7.50 -25.59 7.58
CA ARG A 183 6.90 -25.46 6.24
C ARG A 183 7.05 -24.04 5.69
N ILE A 184 7.19 -23.96 4.37
CA ILE A 184 7.21 -22.71 3.62
C ILE A 184 5.81 -22.45 3.06
N VAL A 185 5.17 -21.38 3.55
CA VAL A 185 3.87 -20.89 3.08
C VAL A 185 4.08 -19.62 2.26
N VAL A 186 3.61 -19.66 1.02
CA VAL A 186 3.63 -18.52 0.10
C VAL A 186 2.20 -17.98 -0.05
N VAL A 187 2.06 -16.67 -0.09
CA VAL A 187 0.82 -15.97 -0.45
C VAL A 187 1.08 -15.08 -1.64
N GLU A 188 0.27 -15.22 -2.68
CA GLU A 188 0.32 -14.42 -3.89
C GLU A 188 -0.98 -13.64 -4.06
N LEU A 189 -0.88 -12.37 -4.44
CA LEU A 189 -2.03 -11.53 -4.76
C LEU A 189 -2.35 -11.65 -6.25
N ASP A 190 -3.43 -12.36 -6.58
CA ASP A 190 -3.93 -12.46 -7.95
C ASP A 190 -4.57 -11.14 -8.37
N GLY A 191 -3.93 -10.46 -9.31
CA GLY A 191 -4.53 -9.33 -10.00
C GLY A 191 -5.63 -9.78 -10.97
N LEU A 192 -6.88 -9.46 -10.66
CA LEU A 192 -8.06 -9.75 -11.53
C LEU A 192 -7.94 -9.19 -12.97
N VAL A 193 -7.01 -8.26 -13.21
CA VAL A 193 -6.81 -7.60 -14.50
C VAL A 193 -6.28 -8.56 -15.56
N LYS A 194 -5.53 -9.60 -15.19
CA LYS A 194 -4.96 -10.56 -16.14
C LYS A 194 -6.00 -11.39 -16.92
N TYR A 195 -7.24 -11.49 -16.42
CA TYR A 195 -8.27 -12.36 -16.99
C TYR A 195 -9.44 -11.62 -17.65
N ARG A 196 -9.53 -10.28 -17.52
CA ARG A 196 -10.68 -9.49 -18.01
C ARG A 196 -10.38 -8.53 -19.15
N ASP A 197 -9.12 -8.21 -19.40
CA ASP A 197 -8.74 -7.31 -20.49
C ASP A 197 -8.11 -8.11 -21.63
N PRO A 198 -8.82 -8.27 -22.79
CA PRO A 198 -8.28 -8.95 -23.97
C PRO A 198 -6.98 -8.31 -24.50
N GLN A 199 -6.76 -7.03 -24.23
CA GLN A 199 -5.53 -6.32 -24.62
C GLN A 199 -4.33 -6.67 -23.73
N MET A 200 -4.57 -7.12 -22.49
CA MET A 200 -3.51 -7.57 -21.57
C MET A 200 -3.18 -9.07 -21.72
N MET A 201 -3.94 -9.82 -22.49
CA MET A 201 -3.66 -11.23 -22.78
C MET A 201 -2.51 -11.42 -23.77
N ASP A 202 -1.96 -10.34 -24.35
CA ASP A 202 -0.78 -10.36 -25.22
C ASP A 202 -0.78 -11.53 -26.25
N GLY A 203 -1.94 -11.83 -26.83
CA GLY A 203 -2.13 -12.91 -27.79
C GLY A 203 -2.11 -14.33 -27.19
N ARG A 204 -2.07 -14.51 -25.86
CA ARG A 204 -2.08 -15.82 -25.21
C ARG A 204 -3.49 -16.39 -25.12
N THR A 205 -3.62 -17.69 -25.34
CA THR A 205 -4.87 -18.40 -25.11
C THR A 205 -5.11 -18.62 -23.62
N LEU A 206 -6.36 -18.72 -23.19
CA LEU A 206 -6.74 -19.10 -21.81
C LEU A 206 -6.04 -20.40 -21.36
N GLY A 207 -5.86 -21.37 -22.26
CA GLY A 207 -5.13 -22.61 -21.99
C GLY A 207 -3.67 -22.36 -21.65
N GLY A 208 -2.98 -21.50 -22.40
CA GLY A 208 -1.57 -21.18 -22.13
C GLY A 208 -1.36 -20.48 -20.78
N VAL A 209 -2.30 -19.62 -20.35
CA VAL A 209 -2.23 -18.98 -19.02
C VAL A 209 -2.39 -20.00 -17.89
N ILE A 210 -3.29 -20.99 -18.06
CA ILE A 210 -3.50 -22.06 -17.07
C ILE A 210 -2.26 -22.96 -16.98
N ASP A 211 -1.65 -23.29 -18.12
CA ASP A 211 -0.44 -24.13 -18.18
C ASP A 211 0.76 -23.41 -17.54
N ASP A 212 0.97 -22.13 -17.84
CA ASP A 212 2.02 -21.30 -17.21
C ASP A 212 1.86 -21.25 -15.69
N GLU A 213 0.62 -21.14 -15.20
CA GLU A 213 0.31 -21.07 -13.78
C GLU A 213 0.52 -22.41 -13.06
N ARG A 214 0.20 -23.52 -13.76
CA ARG A 214 0.45 -24.86 -13.26
C ARG A 214 1.96 -25.13 -13.20
N GLU A 215 2.70 -24.80 -14.26
CA GLU A 215 4.15 -24.93 -14.28
C GLU A 215 4.81 -24.11 -13.15
N ARG A 216 4.37 -22.86 -12.94
CA ARG A 216 4.83 -22.01 -11.83
C ARG A 216 4.59 -22.66 -10.47
N SER A 217 3.39 -23.20 -10.25
CA SER A 217 3.03 -23.86 -8.99
C SER A 217 3.87 -25.11 -8.75
N ASP A 218 4.11 -25.91 -9.79
CA ASP A 218 4.92 -27.11 -9.70
C ASP A 218 6.40 -26.79 -9.50
N GLY A 219 6.93 -25.76 -10.18
CA GLY A 219 8.29 -25.27 -9.98
C GLY A 219 8.55 -24.75 -8.57
N LEU A 220 7.60 -23.99 -7.99
CA LEU A 220 7.67 -23.53 -6.60
C LEU A 220 7.66 -24.70 -5.61
N LYS A 221 6.83 -25.73 -5.84
CA LYS A 221 6.83 -26.95 -5.02
C LYS A 221 8.15 -27.70 -5.08
N ARG A 222 8.73 -27.87 -6.28
CA ARG A 222 10.06 -28.48 -6.45
C ARG A 222 11.15 -27.67 -5.75
N ALA A 223 10.99 -26.35 -5.68
CA ALA A 223 11.88 -25.44 -4.96
C ALA A 223 11.65 -25.40 -3.43
N GLY A 224 10.76 -26.27 -2.90
CA GLY A 224 10.54 -26.45 -1.46
C GLY A 224 9.40 -25.63 -0.86
N VAL A 225 8.51 -25.07 -1.69
CA VAL A 225 7.30 -24.42 -1.19
C VAL A 225 6.25 -25.49 -0.86
N ASP A 226 5.79 -25.54 0.40
CA ASP A 226 4.80 -26.51 0.85
C ASP A 226 3.36 -26.10 0.54
N VAL A 227 3.07 -24.81 0.66
CA VAL A 227 1.72 -24.28 0.48
C VAL A 227 1.75 -22.97 -0.30
N ILE A 228 0.91 -22.87 -1.31
CA ILE A 228 0.66 -21.64 -2.08
C ILE A 228 -0.79 -21.22 -1.84
N VAL A 229 -0.98 -20.04 -1.26
CA VAL A 229 -2.30 -19.44 -1.04
C VAL A 229 -2.46 -18.25 -1.99
N ARG A 230 -3.48 -18.29 -2.83
CA ARG A 230 -3.81 -17.14 -3.70
C ARG A 230 -4.92 -16.34 -3.07
N ILE A 231 -4.71 -15.05 -2.96
CA ILE A 231 -5.69 -14.08 -2.46
C ILE A 231 -6.03 -13.09 -3.57
N ARG A 232 -7.23 -12.54 -3.51
CA ARG A 232 -7.72 -11.53 -4.46
C ARG A 232 -7.96 -10.22 -3.73
N MET A 233 -8.06 -9.14 -4.48
CA MET A 233 -8.40 -7.82 -3.90
C MET A 233 -9.68 -7.86 -3.06
N ASP A 234 -10.68 -8.65 -3.48
CA ASP A 234 -11.94 -8.77 -2.72
C ASP A 234 -11.75 -9.45 -1.35
N ASP A 235 -10.80 -10.38 -1.22
CA ASP A 235 -10.47 -11.01 0.07
C ASP A 235 -9.95 -9.99 1.09
N LEU A 236 -9.37 -8.89 0.63
CA LEU A 236 -8.80 -7.84 1.49
C LEU A 236 -9.87 -6.94 2.15
N TYR A 237 -11.12 -7.04 1.70
CA TYR A 237 -12.25 -6.32 2.30
C TYR A 237 -13.05 -7.19 3.29
N VAL A 238 -12.78 -8.50 3.33
CA VAL A 238 -13.42 -9.46 4.24
C VAL A 238 -12.34 -10.14 5.10
N LEU A 239 -11.76 -9.36 6.03
CA LEU A 239 -10.58 -9.77 6.82
C LEU A 239 -10.76 -11.09 7.57
N GLU A 240 -11.96 -11.41 8.05
CA GLU A 240 -12.18 -12.66 8.77
C GLU A 240 -11.99 -13.89 7.88
N GLY A 241 -12.45 -13.86 6.62
CA GLY A 241 -12.22 -14.92 5.64
C GLY A 241 -10.73 -15.09 5.33
N LEU A 242 -10.00 -13.99 5.13
CA LEU A 242 -8.55 -13.99 4.93
C LEU A 242 -7.84 -14.60 6.14
N LYS A 243 -8.20 -14.16 7.34
CA LYS A 243 -7.62 -14.64 8.61
C LYS A 243 -7.79 -16.15 8.77
N GLN A 244 -9.00 -16.69 8.54
CA GLN A 244 -9.26 -18.12 8.64
C GLN A 244 -8.46 -18.93 7.61
N ARG A 245 -8.36 -18.46 6.36
CA ARG A 245 -7.57 -19.13 5.31
C ARG A 245 -6.09 -19.22 5.68
N LEU A 246 -5.49 -18.13 6.13
CA LEU A 246 -4.07 -18.08 6.48
C LEU A 246 -3.78 -18.85 7.78
N ALA A 247 -4.66 -18.80 8.75
CA ALA A 247 -4.54 -19.57 9.99
C ALA A 247 -4.56 -21.10 9.73
N ARG A 248 -5.44 -21.58 8.84
CA ARG A 248 -5.52 -23.02 8.47
C ARG A 248 -4.21 -23.58 7.90
N VAL A 249 -3.45 -22.77 7.19
CA VAL A 249 -2.17 -23.19 6.62
C VAL A 249 -0.98 -22.94 7.55
N GLY A 250 -1.22 -22.41 8.76
CA GLY A 250 -0.22 -22.27 9.79
C GLY A 250 0.61 -21.00 9.73
N VAL A 251 0.14 -19.94 9.01
CA VAL A 251 0.81 -18.65 9.02
C VAL A 251 0.96 -18.14 10.46
N PRO A 252 2.19 -17.78 10.89
CA PRO A 252 2.44 -17.45 12.29
C PRO A 252 1.78 -16.13 12.70
N LEU A 253 1.19 -16.13 13.90
CA LEU A 253 0.70 -14.90 14.52
C LEU A 253 1.88 -14.06 15.04
N ARG A 254 1.69 -12.75 15.04
CA ARG A 254 2.63 -11.80 15.63
C ARG A 254 2.67 -12.01 17.15
N ARG A 255 3.88 -12.09 17.70
CA ARG A 255 4.06 -12.03 19.16
C ARG A 255 3.65 -10.63 19.64
N ARG A 256 2.91 -10.60 20.74
CA ARG A 256 2.52 -9.34 21.40
C ARG A 256 3.71 -8.62 21.99
#